data_9eb1246fd0539324b59fd84ce1a42f9d
#
_entry.id   9eb1246fd0539324b59fd84ce1a42f9d
#
_cell.length_a   1.000
_cell.length_b   1.000
_cell.length_c   1.000
_cell.angle_alpha   90.00
_cell.angle_beta   90.00
_cell.angle_gamma   90.00
#
_symmetry.space_group_name_H-M   'P 1'
#
loop_
_entity.id
_entity.type
_entity.pdbx_description
1 polymer ?
#
loop_
_entity_poly.entity_id
_entity_poly.type
_entity_poly.pdbx_seq_one_letter_code
_entity_poly.pdbx_strand_id
1 'polypeptide(L)'
;MELSAQINALLEKHQKIKVDYRRSLMASKKMLSNISHDIKTPMTVLLGYLELMRLQGASDEMLQKAELKANQVMELIDQFFTLSKLESNDTDIELSKVNLSEICRESILDFYEILTNDHFQVEIKVPEMPVYVMGNTEALQRIFSNLISNAIRYGADGAYLGLFLIIEEEKVIVKVVDHGKGIEKAFADSVFERLFTMEDSRSRKVQGNGLGLTIAKNLIEKLQGSLTLESTPGVITTFTLQFPKIIS
;
A
#
# COMPACT_ATOMS: atom_id res chain seq x y z
N MET A 1 21.74 -45.17 -12.64
CA MET A 1 21.90 -43.73 -12.98
C MET A 1 20.63 -42.93 -12.70
N GLU A 2 19.44 -43.41 -13.05
CA GLU A 2 18.15 -42.70 -12.91
C GLU A 2 17.77 -42.41 -11.44
N LEU A 3 17.94 -43.39 -10.56
CA LEU A 3 17.63 -43.25 -9.12
C LEU A 3 18.53 -42.22 -8.43
N SER A 4 19.81 -42.16 -8.79
CA SER A 4 20.76 -41.15 -8.24
C SER A 4 20.42 -39.73 -8.70
N ALA A 5 19.95 -39.56 -9.95
CA ALA A 5 19.50 -38.28 -10.46
C ALA A 5 18.22 -37.80 -9.75
N GLN A 6 17.27 -38.72 -9.51
CA GLN A 6 16.05 -38.42 -8.76
C GLN A 6 16.32 -38.01 -7.29
N ILE A 7 17.24 -38.72 -6.62
CA ILE A 7 17.66 -38.38 -5.26
C ILE A 7 18.30 -36.99 -5.19
N ASN A 8 19.22 -36.66 -6.13
CA ASN A 8 19.85 -35.36 -6.20
C ASN A 8 18.85 -34.24 -6.43
N ALA A 9 17.91 -34.43 -7.37
CA ALA A 9 16.86 -33.44 -7.64
C ALA A 9 15.95 -33.22 -6.38
N LEU A 10 15.68 -34.28 -5.62
CA LEU A 10 14.90 -34.21 -4.39
C LEU A 10 15.67 -33.46 -3.28
N LEU A 11 16.96 -33.70 -3.14
CA LEU A 11 17.84 -32.99 -2.21
C LEU A 11 17.98 -31.50 -2.56
N GLU A 12 18.14 -31.14 -3.82
CA GLU A 12 18.18 -29.75 -4.29
C GLU A 12 16.84 -29.03 -3.99
N LYS A 13 15.71 -29.68 -4.30
CA LYS A 13 14.39 -29.15 -3.97
C LYS A 13 14.20 -28.93 -2.48
N HIS A 14 14.64 -29.90 -1.66
CA HIS A 14 14.57 -29.78 -0.20
C HIS A 14 15.47 -28.68 0.34
N GLN A 15 16.68 -28.51 -0.20
CA GLN A 15 17.56 -27.40 0.17
C GLN A 15 16.95 -26.05 -0.20
N LYS A 16 16.37 -25.92 -1.40
CA LYS A 16 15.70 -24.70 -1.83
C LYS A 16 14.55 -24.33 -0.88
N ILE A 17 13.66 -25.29 -0.57
CA ILE A 17 12.56 -25.09 0.38
C ILE A 17 13.09 -24.63 1.74
N LYS A 18 14.16 -25.23 2.24
CA LYS A 18 14.76 -24.85 3.53
C LYS A 18 15.37 -23.44 3.52
N VAL A 19 15.96 -23.03 2.43
CA VAL A 19 16.49 -21.66 2.25
C VAL A 19 15.35 -20.66 2.19
N ASP A 20 14.32 -20.93 1.41
CA ASP A 20 13.15 -20.07 1.25
C ASP A 20 12.39 -19.93 2.58
N TYR A 21 12.21 -21.02 3.31
CA TYR A 21 11.63 -21.00 4.66
C TYR A 21 12.42 -20.15 5.64
N ARG A 22 13.77 -20.28 5.65
CA ARG A 22 14.63 -19.45 6.50
C ARG A 22 14.56 -17.97 6.15
N ARG A 23 14.52 -17.64 4.84
CA ARG A 23 14.35 -16.25 4.37
C ARG A 23 13.02 -15.68 4.83
N SER A 24 11.93 -16.43 4.68
CA SER A 24 10.61 -16.03 5.14
C SER A 24 10.59 -15.80 6.66
N LEU A 25 11.18 -16.70 7.43
CA LEU A 25 11.27 -16.57 8.89
C LEU A 25 12.06 -15.33 9.34
N MET A 26 13.19 -15.04 8.66
CA MET A 26 14.00 -13.84 8.94
C MET A 26 13.25 -12.56 8.54
N ALA A 27 12.56 -12.56 7.40
CA ALA A 27 11.74 -11.44 6.96
C ALA A 27 10.60 -11.16 7.96
N SER A 28 9.92 -12.20 8.42
CA SER A 28 8.86 -12.08 9.43
C SER A 28 9.39 -11.54 10.77
N LYS A 29 10.55 -12.02 11.25
CA LYS A 29 11.19 -11.50 12.47
C LYS A 29 11.59 -10.03 12.34
N LYS A 30 12.18 -9.65 11.19
CA LYS A 30 12.54 -8.25 10.90
C LYS A 30 11.30 -7.37 10.85
N MET A 31 10.23 -7.86 10.23
CA MET A 31 8.94 -7.17 10.16
C MET A 31 8.37 -6.92 11.56
N LEU A 32 8.28 -7.93 12.43
CA LEU A 32 7.81 -7.80 13.81
C LEU A 32 8.65 -6.78 14.61
N SER A 33 9.97 -6.80 14.44
CA SER A 33 10.86 -5.84 15.11
C SER A 33 10.62 -4.41 14.65
N ASN A 34 10.48 -4.19 13.35
CA ASN A 34 10.26 -2.86 12.78
C ASN A 34 8.88 -2.31 13.18
N ILE A 35 7.82 -3.13 13.07
CA ILE A 35 6.46 -2.74 13.49
C ILE A 35 6.43 -2.40 14.98
N SER A 36 7.11 -3.19 15.82
CA SER A 36 7.20 -2.90 17.26
C SER A 36 7.87 -1.54 17.52
N HIS A 37 8.92 -1.20 16.76
CA HIS A 37 9.57 0.11 16.84
C HIS A 37 8.65 1.22 16.36
N ASP A 38 7.97 1.04 15.23
CA ASP A 38 7.10 2.04 14.59
C ASP A 38 5.82 2.31 15.38
N ILE A 39 5.32 1.30 16.12
CA ILE A 39 4.23 1.47 17.10
C ILE A 39 4.74 2.19 18.36
N LYS A 40 5.93 1.83 18.85
CA LYS A 40 6.47 2.40 20.09
C LYS A 40 6.68 3.91 20.01
N THR A 41 7.11 4.41 18.84
CA THR A 41 7.39 5.83 18.62
C THR A 41 6.14 6.71 18.82
N PRO A 42 5.02 6.55 18.09
CA PRO A 42 3.81 7.34 18.27
C PRO A 42 3.14 7.08 19.64
N MET A 43 3.24 5.86 20.17
CA MET A 43 2.75 5.56 21.53
C MET A 43 3.50 6.34 22.61
N THR A 44 4.83 6.47 22.48
CA THR A 44 5.63 7.27 23.44
C THR A 44 5.21 8.75 23.39
N VAL A 45 4.97 9.28 22.19
CA VAL A 45 4.51 10.67 22.02
C VAL A 45 3.11 10.85 22.57
N LEU A 46 2.18 9.91 22.32
CA LEU A 46 0.84 9.91 22.87
C LEU A 46 0.86 9.93 24.41
N LEU A 47 1.63 9.05 25.02
CA LEU A 47 1.80 9.01 26.47
C LEU A 47 2.38 10.33 27.01
N GLY A 48 3.30 10.97 26.27
CA GLY A 48 3.83 12.28 26.62
C GLY A 48 2.76 13.38 26.61
N TYR A 49 1.87 13.41 25.63
CA TYR A 49 0.75 14.36 25.62
C TYR A 49 -0.23 14.11 26.77
N LEU A 50 -0.56 12.85 27.05
CA LEU A 50 -1.42 12.50 28.20
C LEU A 50 -0.80 12.92 29.55
N GLU A 51 0.53 12.75 29.70
CA GLU A 51 1.24 13.22 30.90
C GLU A 51 1.21 14.76 31.03
N LEU A 52 1.44 15.49 29.93
CA LEU A 52 1.36 16.95 29.91
C LEU A 52 -0.05 17.43 30.26
N MET A 53 -1.10 16.81 29.71
CA MET A 53 -2.49 17.12 30.06
C MET A 53 -2.78 16.90 31.55
N ARG A 54 -2.21 15.84 32.14
CA ARG A 54 -2.35 15.54 33.56
C ARG A 54 -1.67 16.61 34.44
N LEU A 55 -0.54 17.16 34.02
CA LEU A 55 0.24 18.13 34.78
C LEU A 55 -0.23 19.57 34.60
N GLN A 56 -0.64 19.93 33.39
CA GLN A 56 -0.92 21.31 32.97
C GLN A 56 -2.39 21.57 32.63
N GLY A 57 -3.23 20.54 32.62
CA GLY A 57 -4.59 20.60 32.11
C GLY A 57 -4.63 20.29 30.60
N ALA A 58 -5.78 19.82 30.14
CA ALA A 58 -6.01 19.53 28.76
C ALA A 58 -6.23 20.82 27.94
N SER A 59 -5.51 20.94 26.80
CA SER A 59 -5.86 21.93 25.78
C SER A 59 -6.35 21.21 24.53
N ASP A 60 -7.19 21.86 23.72
CA ASP A 60 -7.71 21.30 22.48
C ASP A 60 -6.58 20.88 21.52
N GLU A 61 -5.49 21.65 21.46
CA GLU A 61 -4.33 21.33 20.65
C GLU A 61 -3.63 20.04 21.12
N MET A 62 -3.51 19.82 22.43
CA MET A 62 -2.91 18.60 22.97
C MET A 62 -3.80 17.38 22.70
N LEU A 63 -5.13 17.54 22.82
CA LEU A 63 -6.11 16.51 22.51
C LEU A 63 -6.00 16.09 21.02
N GLN A 64 -6.04 17.06 20.11
CA GLN A 64 -5.91 16.79 18.66
C GLN A 64 -4.61 16.06 18.32
N LYS A 65 -3.49 16.47 18.92
CA LYS A 65 -2.19 15.80 18.72
C LYS A 65 -2.18 14.38 19.28
N ALA A 66 -2.82 14.15 20.42
CA ALA A 66 -2.95 12.83 21.02
C ALA A 66 -3.84 11.91 20.15
N GLU A 67 -4.98 12.39 19.67
CA GLU A 67 -5.87 11.68 18.77
C GLU A 67 -5.17 11.33 17.45
N LEU A 68 -4.44 12.27 16.86
CA LEU A 68 -3.64 12.00 15.64
C LEU A 68 -2.66 10.85 15.86
N LYS A 69 -1.98 10.82 17.02
CA LYS A 69 -1.01 9.75 17.33
C LYS A 69 -1.69 8.41 17.61
N ALA A 70 -2.85 8.42 18.25
CA ALA A 70 -3.66 7.22 18.45
C ALA A 70 -4.10 6.62 17.11
N ASN A 71 -4.61 7.44 16.21
CA ASN A 71 -5.05 7.02 14.88
C ASN A 71 -3.88 6.44 14.06
N GLN A 72 -2.69 7.04 14.14
CA GLN A 72 -1.49 6.50 13.48
C GLN A 72 -1.12 5.10 14.01
N VAL A 73 -1.26 4.84 15.31
CA VAL A 73 -1.03 3.51 15.89
C VAL A 73 -2.06 2.51 15.39
N MET A 74 -3.34 2.91 15.38
CA MET A 74 -4.42 2.04 14.89
C MET A 74 -4.23 1.66 13.42
N GLU A 75 -3.86 2.62 12.58
CA GLU A 75 -3.57 2.37 11.16
C GLU A 75 -2.41 1.36 10.98
N LEU A 76 -1.33 1.51 11.76
CA LEU A 76 -0.20 0.56 11.76
C LEU A 76 -0.63 -0.86 12.15
N ILE A 77 -1.41 -0.98 13.21
CA ILE A 77 -1.93 -2.26 13.69
C ILE A 77 -2.81 -2.90 12.61
N ASP A 78 -3.69 -2.12 11.97
CA ASP A 78 -4.60 -2.61 10.95
C ASP A 78 -3.86 -3.08 9.69
N GLN A 79 -2.84 -2.32 9.24
CA GLN A 79 -1.96 -2.72 8.14
C GLN A 79 -1.21 -4.01 8.47
N PHE A 80 -0.72 -4.17 9.70
CA PHE A 80 -0.04 -5.38 10.14
C PHE A 80 -0.96 -6.60 10.11
N PHE A 81 -2.16 -6.49 10.70
CA PHE A 81 -3.13 -7.60 10.70
C PHE A 81 -3.54 -7.99 9.28
N THR A 82 -3.75 -7.00 8.41
CA THR A 82 -4.08 -7.25 7.00
C THR A 82 -2.97 -8.03 6.30
N LEU A 83 -1.73 -7.57 6.45
CA LEU A 83 -0.60 -8.26 5.82
C LEU A 83 -0.44 -9.67 6.37
N SER A 84 -0.57 -9.85 7.70
CA SER A 84 -0.51 -11.17 8.33
C SER A 84 -1.57 -12.13 7.81
N LYS A 85 -2.82 -11.66 7.64
CA LYS A 85 -3.91 -12.45 7.06
C LYS A 85 -3.65 -12.79 5.59
N LEU A 86 -3.15 -11.84 4.80
CA LEU A 86 -2.85 -12.06 3.39
C LEU A 86 -1.77 -13.12 3.18
N GLU A 87 -0.81 -13.22 4.11
CA GLU A 87 0.32 -14.15 4.06
C GLU A 87 -0.01 -15.57 4.53
N SER A 88 -0.91 -15.69 5.51
CA SER A 88 -1.33 -17.00 6.00
C SER A 88 -2.11 -17.83 4.99
N ASN A 89 -2.46 -17.27 3.84
CA ASN A 89 -3.40 -17.85 2.87
C ASN A 89 -4.77 -18.23 3.47
N ASP A 90 -5.04 -17.83 4.73
CA ASP A 90 -6.31 -18.10 5.41
C ASP A 90 -7.45 -17.17 4.96
N THR A 91 -7.16 -16.24 4.04
CA THR A 91 -8.17 -15.30 3.55
C THR A 91 -8.55 -15.67 2.13
N ASP A 92 -9.60 -16.47 1.98
CA ASP A 92 -10.33 -16.54 0.72
C ASP A 92 -11.09 -15.21 0.56
N ILE A 93 -10.60 -14.37 -0.37
CA ILE A 93 -11.33 -13.15 -0.74
C ILE A 93 -12.45 -13.58 -1.69
N GLU A 94 -13.68 -13.45 -1.23
CA GLU A 94 -14.84 -13.71 -2.09
C GLU A 94 -14.88 -12.69 -3.22
N LEU A 95 -14.80 -13.17 -4.46
CA LEU A 95 -14.86 -12.33 -5.65
C LEU A 95 -16.29 -12.15 -6.10
N SER A 96 -16.70 -10.92 -6.31
CA SER A 96 -18.00 -10.54 -6.84
C SER A 96 -17.84 -9.55 -8.00
N LYS A 97 -18.93 -9.29 -8.72
CA LYS A 97 -18.96 -8.26 -9.75
C LYS A 97 -19.02 -6.88 -9.11
N VAL A 98 -17.94 -6.09 -9.21
CA VAL A 98 -17.81 -4.77 -8.59
C VAL A 98 -17.74 -3.68 -9.64
N ASN A 99 -18.43 -2.54 -9.40
CA ASN A 99 -18.36 -1.35 -10.23
C ASN A 99 -17.07 -0.57 -9.95
N LEU A 100 -16.04 -0.79 -10.77
CA LEU A 100 -14.73 -0.16 -10.61
C LEU A 100 -14.78 1.36 -10.83
N SER A 101 -15.68 1.86 -11.71
CA SER A 101 -15.86 3.30 -11.91
C SER A 101 -16.30 4.01 -10.63
N GLU A 102 -17.18 3.39 -9.86
CA GLU A 102 -17.67 3.93 -8.59
C GLU A 102 -16.58 3.90 -7.53
N ILE A 103 -15.90 2.76 -7.37
CA ILE A 103 -14.77 2.64 -6.43
C ILE A 103 -13.69 3.70 -6.72
N CYS A 104 -13.37 3.96 -7.99
CA CYS A 104 -12.42 5.01 -8.35
C CYS A 104 -12.89 6.39 -7.90
N ARG A 105 -14.17 6.74 -8.05
CA ARG A 105 -14.70 8.05 -7.64
C ARG A 105 -14.75 8.18 -6.12
N GLU A 106 -15.30 7.18 -5.43
CA GLU A 106 -15.38 7.15 -3.96
C GLU A 106 -13.98 7.30 -3.35
N SER A 107 -12.99 6.55 -3.85
CA SER A 107 -11.62 6.59 -3.34
C SER A 107 -10.96 7.96 -3.46
N ILE A 108 -11.31 8.78 -4.46
CA ILE A 108 -10.80 10.16 -4.54
C ILE A 108 -11.55 11.07 -3.55
N LEU A 109 -12.85 10.86 -3.38
CA LEU A 109 -13.67 11.65 -2.46
C LEU A 109 -13.22 11.49 -1.00
N ASP A 110 -12.74 10.31 -0.61
CA ASP A 110 -12.19 10.07 0.73
C ASP A 110 -10.97 10.96 1.04
N PHE A 111 -10.25 11.44 0.03
CA PHE A 111 -9.10 12.32 0.17
C PHE A 111 -9.40 13.78 -0.19
N TYR A 112 -10.65 14.14 -0.46
CA TYR A 112 -11.03 15.47 -0.96
C TYR A 112 -10.52 16.63 -0.08
N GLU A 113 -10.68 16.53 1.23
CA GLU A 113 -10.22 17.55 2.18
C GLU A 113 -8.70 17.76 2.10
N ILE A 114 -7.94 16.67 2.12
CA ILE A 114 -6.47 16.74 2.08
C ILE A 114 -6.00 17.31 0.74
N LEU A 115 -6.56 16.81 -0.36
CA LEU A 115 -6.22 17.27 -1.71
C LEU A 115 -6.52 18.77 -1.91
N THR A 116 -7.64 19.24 -1.33
CA THR A 116 -8.02 20.64 -1.39
C THR A 116 -7.13 21.53 -0.52
N ASN A 117 -6.87 21.12 0.73
CA ASN A 117 -6.05 21.89 1.67
C ASN A 117 -4.59 21.98 1.21
N ASP A 118 -4.05 20.92 0.62
CA ASP A 118 -2.69 20.86 0.11
C ASP A 118 -2.58 21.35 -1.35
N HIS A 119 -3.66 21.91 -1.91
CA HIS A 119 -3.71 22.52 -3.25
C HIS A 119 -3.30 21.60 -4.39
N PHE A 120 -3.65 20.31 -4.30
CA PHE A 120 -3.38 19.36 -5.38
C PHE A 120 -4.22 19.67 -6.61
N GLN A 121 -3.57 19.66 -7.79
CA GLN A 121 -4.27 19.57 -9.06
C GLN A 121 -4.72 18.13 -9.28
N VAL A 122 -6.03 17.88 -9.29
CA VAL A 122 -6.60 16.55 -9.44
C VAL A 122 -7.17 16.39 -10.84
N GLU A 123 -6.71 15.37 -11.57
CA GLU A 123 -7.23 14.98 -12.86
C GLU A 123 -7.88 13.60 -12.82
N ILE A 124 -9.20 13.51 -13.07
CA ILE A 124 -9.95 12.28 -13.05
C ILE A 124 -10.52 11.99 -14.43
N LYS A 125 -10.11 10.85 -15.03
CA LYS A 125 -10.68 10.35 -16.28
C LYS A 125 -11.23 8.96 -16.04
N VAL A 126 -12.45 8.92 -15.51
CA VAL A 126 -13.22 7.69 -15.24
C VAL A 126 -14.51 7.76 -16.07
N PRO A 127 -14.81 6.74 -16.88
CA PRO A 127 -16.03 6.69 -17.68
C PRO A 127 -17.28 6.90 -16.83
N GLU A 128 -18.28 7.63 -17.35
CA GLU A 128 -19.57 7.79 -16.67
C GLU A 128 -20.32 6.46 -16.58
N MET A 129 -20.18 5.62 -17.60
CA MET A 129 -20.76 4.27 -17.60
C MET A 129 -20.06 3.36 -16.58
N PRO A 130 -20.84 2.48 -15.92
CA PRO A 130 -20.26 1.51 -15.00
C PRO A 130 -19.28 0.55 -15.71
N VAL A 131 -18.10 0.41 -15.17
CA VAL A 131 -17.09 -0.57 -15.61
C VAL A 131 -16.96 -1.63 -14.52
N TYR A 132 -17.29 -2.87 -14.88
CA TYR A 132 -17.30 -3.96 -13.92
C TYR A 132 -16.05 -4.85 -14.04
N VAL A 133 -15.54 -5.28 -12.90
CA VAL A 133 -14.49 -6.29 -12.78
C VAL A 133 -14.89 -7.34 -11.75
N MET A 134 -14.28 -8.54 -11.82
CA MET A 134 -14.35 -9.48 -10.70
C MET A 134 -13.40 -9.01 -9.62
N GLY A 135 -13.92 -8.78 -8.41
CA GLY A 135 -13.14 -8.24 -7.32
C GLY A 135 -13.88 -8.31 -5.99
N ASN A 136 -13.34 -7.59 -5.03
CA ASN A 136 -13.93 -7.40 -3.71
C ASN A 136 -13.87 -5.90 -3.38
N THR A 137 -14.99 -5.32 -2.98
CA THR A 137 -15.11 -3.87 -2.75
C THR A 137 -14.10 -3.37 -1.70
N GLU A 138 -14.01 -4.03 -0.55
CA GLU A 138 -13.09 -3.63 0.54
C GLU A 138 -11.63 -3.73 0.12
N ALA A 139 -11.28 -4.82 -0.59
CA ALA A 139 -9.92 -5.01 -1.10
C ALA A 139 -9.55 -3.92 -2.12
N LEU A 140 -10.46 -3.57 -3.04
CA LEU A 140 -10.25 -2.52 -4.03
C LEU A 140 -10.12 -1.14 -3.37
N GLN A 141 -11.02 -0.77 -2.46
CA GLN A 141 -10.93 0.48 -1.70
C GLN A 141 -9.59 0.58 -0.98
N ARG A 142 -9.13 -0.52 -0.37
CA ARG A 142 -7.84 -0.56 0.32
C ARG A 142 -6.64 -0.42 -0.62
N ILE A 143 -6.70 -1.01 -1.82
CA ILE A 143 -5.68 -0.81 -2.87
C ILE A 143 -5.61 0.67 -3.24
N PHE A 144 -6.74 1.29 -3.59
CA PHE A 144 -6.78 2.70 -3.99
C PHE A 144 -6.34 3.63 -2.86
N SER A 145 -6.80 3.41 -1.63
CA SER A 145 -6.37 4.18 -0.47
C SER A 145 -4.85 4.15 -0.30
N ASN A 146 -4.20 2.98 -0.44
CA ASN A 146 -2.75 2.87 -0.37
C ASN A 146 -2.03 3.61 -1.51
N LEU A 147 -2.54 3.54 -2.74
CA LEU A 147 -1.92 4.20 -3.89
C LEU A 147 -2.12 5.72 -3.85
N ILE A 148 -3.33 6.19 -3.51
CA ILE A 148 -3.65 7.61 -3.42
C ILE A 148 -2.90 8.26 -2.25
N SER A 149 -2.88 7.63 -1.07
CA SER A 149 -2.10 8.14 0.07
C SER A 149 -0.60 8.21 -0.22
N ASN A 150 -0.06 7.26 -1.00
CA ASN A 150 1.31 7.33 -1.49
C ASN A 150 1.52 8.51 -2.45
N ALA A 151 0.62 8.71 -3.42
CA ALA A 151 0.69 9.81 -4.36
C ALA A 151 0.62 11.17 -3.64
N ILE A 152 -0.23 11.32 -2.61
CA ILE A 152 -0.30 12.53 -1.78
C ILE A 152 1.00 12.72 -1.00
N ARG A 153 1.48 11.68 -0.34
CA ARG A 153 2.66 11.74 0.53
C ARG A 153 3.96 12.04 -0.22
N TYR A 154 4.18 11.37 -1.33
CA TYR A 154 5.43 11.47 -2.09
C TYR A 154 5.32 12.41 -3.29
N GLY A 155 4.11 12.76 -3.69
CA GLY A 155 3.77 13.68 -4.76
C GLY A 155 3.58 15.13 -4.33
N ALA A 156 3.75 15.46 -3.03
CA ALA A 156 3.50 16.79 -2.48
C ALA A 156 4.28 17.92 -3.19
N ASP A 157 5.52 17.66 -3.60
CA ASP A 157 6.35 18.64 -4.29
C ASP A 157 5.79 19.04 -5.66
N GLY A 158 5.11 18.12 -6.35
CA GLY A 158 4.47 18.38 -7.65
C GLY A 158 2.98 18.72 -7.53
N ALA A 159 2.37 18.49 -6.37
CA ALA A 159 0.97 18.76 -6.04
C ALA A 159 -0.02 18.33 -7.16
N TYR A 160 0.21 17.15 -7.75
CA TYR A 160 -0.61 16.58 -8.82
C TYR A 160 -1.01 15.15 -8.51
N LEU A 161 -2.29 14.83 -8.73
CA LEU A 161 -2.85 13.49 -8.64
C LEU A 161 -3.73 13.21 -9.86
N GLY A 162 -3.33 12.22 -10.67
CA GLY A 162 -4.11 11.70 -11.79
C GLY A 162 -4.73 10.35 -11.48
N LEU A 163 -6.01 10.16 -11.81
CA LEU A 163 -6.70 8.86 -11.76
C LEU A 163 -7.38 8.58 -13.10
N PHE A 164 -6.91 7.55 -13.80
CA PHE A 164 -7.35 7.24 -15.15
C PHE A 164 -7.85 5.80 -15.23
N LEU A 165 -9.12 5.58 -15.63
CA LEU A 165 -9.68 4.27 -15.92
C LEU A 165 -9.80 4.09 -17.43
N ILE A 166 -9.13 3.09 -17.97
CA ILE A 166 -9.01 2.80 -19.39
C ILE A 166 -9.55 1.39 -19.65
N ILE A 167 -10.38 1.26 -20.67
CA ILE A 167 -10.96 -0.03 -21.08
C ILE A 167 -10.27 -0.46 -22.36
N GLU A 168 -9.61 -1.62 -22.32
CA GLU A 168 -9.02 -2.28 -23.49
C GLU A 168 -9.87 -3.50 -23.89
N GLU A 169 -9.47 -4.20 -24.94
CA GLU A 169 -10.24 -5.36 -25.47
C GLU A 169 -10.39 -6.46 -24.42
N GLU A 170 -9.29 -6.83 -23.75
CA GLU A 170 -9.23 -7.97 -22.82
C GLU A 170 -9.06 -7.56 -21.35
N LYS A 171 -8.75 -6.28 -21.06
CA LYS A 171 -8.44 -5.83 -19.73
C LYS A 171 -8.99 -4.45 -19.41
N VAL A 172 -9.16 -4.19 -18.13
CA VAL A 172 -9.45 -2.88 -17.57
C VAL A 172 -8.20 -2.40 -16.82
N ILE A 173 -7.78 -1.18 -17.11
CA ILE A 173 -6.57 -0.59 -16.54
C ILE A 173 -6.95 0.61 -15.69
N VAL A 174 -6.38 0.72 -14.50
CA VAL A 174 -6.43 1.95 -13.71
C VAL A 174 -5.02 2.45 -13.45
N LYS A 175 -4.80 3.73 -13.73
CA LYS A 175 -3.52 4.41 -13.45
C LYS A 175 -3.71 5.43 -12.35
N VAL A 176 -2.84 5.38 -11.34
CA VAL A 176 -2.68 6.41 -10.32
C VAL A 176 -1.35 7.10 -10.60
N VAL A 177 -1.38 8.41 -10.81
CA VAL A 177 -0.24 9.20 -11.30
C VAL A 177 0.05 10.34 -10.33
N ASP A 178 1.32 10.53 -10.00
CA ASP A 178 1.81 11.70 -9.27
C ASP A 178 3.04 12.34 -9.94
N HIS A 179 3.29 13.61 -9.65
CA HIS A 179 4.45 14.37 -10.13
C HIS A 179 5.44 14.65 -8.99
N GLY A 180 5.66 13.68 -8.13
CA GLY A 180 6.56 13.80 -6.99
C GLY A 180 8.03 13.53 -7.32
N LYS A 181 8.77 13.17 -6.26
CA LYS A 181 10.22 12.88 -6.34
C LYS A 181 10.56 11.74 -7.28
N GLY A 182 9.56 10.89 -7.59
CA GLY A 182 9.77 9.71 -8.39
C GLY A 182 10.54 8.60 -7.66
N ILE A 183 10.75 7.51 -8.39
CA ILE A 183 11.40 6.30 -7.88
C ILE A 183 12.51 5.93 -8.86
N GLU A 184 13.74 5.78 -8.36
CA GLU A 184 14.86 5.34 -9.18
C GLU A 184 14.63 3.90 -9.67
N LYS A 185 15.07 3.62 -10.90
CA LYS A 185 14.89 2.30 -11.53
C LYS A 185 15.48 1.16 -10.69
N ALA A 186 16.55 1.41 -9.94
CA ALA A 186 17.16 0.44 -9.05
C ALA A 186 16.24 -0.03 -7.92
N PHE A 187 15.23 0.75 -7.55
CA PHE A 187 14.29 0.47 -6.46
C PHE A 187 12.90 0.07 -6.95
N ALA A 188 12.63 0.09 -8.26
CA ALA A 188 11.30 -0.14 -8.83
C ALA A 188 10.66 -1.48 -8.42
N ASP A 189 11.46 -2.54 -8.29
CA ASP A 189 10.99 -3.84 -7.80
C ASP A 189 10.90 -3.87 -6.28
N SER A 190 11.82 -3.22 -5.58
CA SER A 190 11.91 -3.24 -4.13
C SER A 190 10.83 -2.42 -3.42
N VAL A 191 10.19 -1.47 -4.10
CA VAL A 191 9.11 -0.67 -3.48
C VAL A 191 7.89 -1.49 -3.07
N PHE A 192 7.73 -2.69 -3.63
CA PHE A 192 6.69 -3.63 -3.27
C PHE A 192 7.11 -4.61 -2.16
N GLU A 193 8.40 -4.60 -1.77
CA GLU A 193 8.89 -5.39 -0.66
C GLU A 193 8.44 -4.80 0.67
N ARG A 194 8.26 -5.67 1.66
CA ARG A 194 7.80 -5.27 3.00
C ARG A 194 8.78 -4.31 3.66
N LEU A 195 8.24 -3.26 4.26
CA LEU A 195 9.01 -2.27 5.03
C LEU A 195 10.09 -1.57 4.21
N PHE A 196 9.96 -1.61 2.89
CA PHE A 196 10.84 -0.82 2.05
C PHE A 196 10.44 0.65 2.14
N THR A 197 11.40 1.48 2.48
CA THR A 197 11.27 2.94 2.45
C THR A 197 12.53 3.52 1.81
N MET A 198 12.34 4.47 0.88
CA MET A 198 13.45 5.14 0.19
C MET A 198 14.12 6.22 1.06
N GLU A 199 13.55 6.53 2.20
CA GLU A 199 14.03 7.61 3.06
C GLU A 199 14.99 7.12 4.12
N ASP A 200 16.18 7.73 4.14
CA ASP A 200 17.05 7.71 5.30
C ASP A 200 16.33 8.32 6.50
N SER A 201 16.47 7.72 7.66
CA SER A 201 15.80 7.98 8.94
C SER A 201 15.83 9.44 9.46
N ARG A 202 16.21 10.41 8.64
CA ARG A 202 16.43 11.81 9.03
C ARG A 202 15.28 12.78 8.75
N SER A 203 14.35 12.47 7.85
CA SER A 203 13.18 13.33 7.58
C SER A 203 11.91 12.74 8.19
N ARG A 204 11.70 12.96 9.48
CA ARG A 204 10.55 12.45 10.27
C ARG A 204 9.16 12.95 9.83
N LYS A 205 9.07 13.86 8.84
CA LYS A 205 7.78 14.46 8.43
C LYS A 205 6.98 13.65 7.41
N VAL A 206 7.62 12.74 6.67
CA VAL A 206 6.99 12.04 5.52
C VAL A 206 7.08 10.51 5.65
N GLN A 207 7.38 10.00 6.84
CA GLN A 207 7.67 8.58 7.06
C GLN A 207 6.46 7.68 6.78
N GLY A 208 6.52 6.92 5.70
CA GLY A 208 5.62 5.78 5.41
C GLY A 208 6.15 4.51 6.06
N ASN A 209 5.23 3.62 6.44
CA ASN A 209 5.56 2.37 7.12
C ASN A 209 6.09 1.27 6.18
N GLY A 210 6.15 1.54 4.86
CA GLY A 210 6.59 0.57 3.85
C GLY A 210 5.69 -0.66 3.70
N LEU A 211 4.45 -0.62 4.21
CA LEU A 211 3.50 -1.72 4.15
C LEU A 211 2.40 -1.52 3.08
N GLY A 212 2.06 -0.26 2.76
CA GLY A 212 0.93 0.05 1.88
C GLY A 212 1.04 -0.55 0.48
N LEU A 213 2.20 -0.39 -0.18
CA LEU A 213 2.42 -0.95 -1.52
C LEU A 213 2.50 -2.48 -1.51
N THR A 214 3.05 -3.08 -0.47
CA THR A 214 3.05 -4.53 -0.29
C THR A 214 1.63 -5.06 -0.13
N ILE A 215 0.78 -4.39 0.67
CA ILE A 215 -0.64 -4.74 0.83
C ILE A 215 -1.37 -4.60 -0.51
N ALA A 216 -1.20 -3.48 -1.22
CA ALA A 216 -1.83 -3.26 -2.52
C ALA A 216 -1.44 -4.35 -3.53
N LYS A 217 -0.15 -4.72 -3.58
CA LYS A 217 0.36 -5.78 -4.47
C LYS A 217 -0.23 -7.14 -4.14
N ASN A 218 -0.25 -7.53 -2.87
CA ASN A 218 -0.82 -8.82 -2.46
C ASN A 218 -2.34 -8.88 -2.70
N LEU A 219 -3.07 -7.78 -2.44
CA LEU A 219 -4.51 -7.73 -2.67
C LEU A 219 -4.84 -7.85 -4.17
N ILE A 220 -4.17 -7.08 -5.03
CA ILE A 220 -4.47 -7.13 -6.47
C ILE A 220 -4.18 -8.51 -7.07
N GLU A 221 -3.12 -9.20 -6.61
CA GLU A 221 -2.81 -10.57 -7.04
C GLU A 221 -3.88 -11.57 -6.60
N LYS A 222 -4.43 -11.43 -5.39
CA LYS A 222 -5.58 -12.23 -4.93
C LYS A 222 -6.87 -11.94 -5.72
N LEU A 223 -7.01 -10.73 -6.26
CA LEU A 223 -8.09 -10.36 -7.18
C LEU A 223 -7.80 -10.75 -8.65
N GLN A 224 -6.77 -11.57 -8.91
CA GLN A 224 -6.34 -12.02 -10.23
C GLN A 224 -5.93 -10.88 -11.18
N GLY A 225 -5.57 -9.72 -10.61
CA GLY A 225 -5.04 -8.58 -11.32
C GLY A 225 -3.52 -8.47 -11.18
N SER A 226 -2.98 -7.35 -11.66
CA SER A 226 -1.56 -7.02 -11.51
C SER A 226 -1.37 -5.55 -11.15
N LEU A 227 -0.26 -5.25 -10.45
CA LEU A 227 0.17 -3.89 -10.12
C LEU A 227 1.61 -3.72 -10.60
N THR A 228 1.83 -2.71 -11.42
CA THR A 228 3.15 -2.34 -11.94
C THR A 228 3.45 -0.88 -11.66
N LEU A 229 4.73 -0.52 -11.71
CA LEU A 229 5.25 0.81 -11.49
C LEU A 229 6.10 1.25 -12.68
N GLU A 230 5.84 2.45 -13.17
CA GLU A 230 6.70 3.20 -14.07
C GLU A 230 7.01 4.55 -13.43
N SER A 231 8.27 4.93 -13.35
CA SER A 231 8.66 6.21 -12.77
C SER A 231 9.88 6.82 -13.46
N THR A 232 9.82 8.13 -13.61
CA THR A 232 10.95 8.98 -14.01
C THR A 232 11.22 9.93 -12.83
N PRO A 233 12.36 9.79 -12.13
CA PRO A 233 12.68 10.61 -10.96
C PRO A 233 12.53 12.11 -11.22
N GLY A 234 11.84 12.79 -10.32
CA GLY A 234 11.56 14.23 -10.39
C GLY A 234 10.57 14.66 -11.47
N VAL A 235 9.93 13.73 -12.17
CA VAL A 235 8.98 14.03 -13.26
C VAL A 235 7.62 13.39 -13.01
N ILE A 236 7.56 12.07 -12.93
CA ILE A 236 6.29 11.35 -12.87
C ILE A 236 6.46 9.97 -12.23
N THR A 237 5.49 9.58 -11.42
CA THR A 237 5.30 8.20 -10.96
C THR A 237 3.93 7.71 -11.39
N THR A 238 3.86 6.52 -11.96
CA THR A 238 2.63 5.89 -12.41
C THR A 238 2.53 4.48 -11.86
N PHE A 239 1.54 4.26 -11.00
CA PHE A 239 1.11 2.94 -10.59
C PHE A 239 0.00 2.47 -11.52
N THR A 240 0.16 1.31 -12.14
CA THR A 240 -0.79 0.75 -13.09
C THR A 240 -1.38 -0.54 -12.54
N LEU A 241 -2.69 -0.53 -12.29
CA LEU A 241 -3.51 -1.69 -11.94
C LEU A 241 -4.12 -2.27 -13.22
N GLN A 242 -4.08 -3.59 -13.38
CA GLN A 242 -4.73 -4.27 -14.51
C GLN A 242 -5.66 -5.36 -13.96
N PHE A 243 -6.85 -5.43 -14.50
CA PHE A 243 -7.87 -6.43 -14.19
C PHE A 243 -8.30 -7.14 -15.47
N PRO A 244 -8.57 -8.46 -15.44
CA PRO A 244 -9.24 -9.13 -16.54
C PRO A 244 -10.62 -8.49 -16.77
N LYS A 245 -10.97 -8.26 -18.03
CA LYS A 245 -12.29 -7.77 -18.40
C LYS A 245 -13.32 -8.87 -18.22
N ILE A 246 -14.48 -8.55 -17.65
CA ILE A 246 -15.60 -9.47 -17.61
C ILE A 246 -16.17 -9.57 -19.03
N ILE A 247 -16.11 -10.76 -19.61
CA ILE A 247 -16.79 -11.05 -20.87
C ILE A 247 -18.28 -11.15 -20.54
N SER A 248 -19.07 -10.27 -21.12
CA SER A 248 -20.54 -10.22 -20.97
C SER A 248 -21.20 -11.36 -21.71
#